data_b630f666cc7a5601cc74b0a241fbdde5
#
_entry.id   b630f666cc7a5601cc74b0a241fbdde5
#
_cell.length_a   1.000
_cell.length_b   1.000
_cell.length_c   1.000
_cell.angle_alpha   90.00
_cell.angle_beta   90.00
_cell.angle_gamma   90.00
#
_symmetry.space_group_name_H-M   'P 1'
#
loop_
_entity.id
_entity.type
_entity.pdbx_description
1 polymer ?
#
loop_
_entity_poly.entity_id
_entity_poly.type
_entity_poly.pdbx_seq_one_letter_code
_entity_poly.pdbx_strand_id
1 'polypeptide(L)'
;MTGLPRRLRVVLAVIIAASAVLIAASPALANGLSLIFPDPVSPNGQRIYNLYLLITYPAIVIFAGVELTLIYIILRFRRRHPAQVGASWHGNTTLEIVWTVIPVLIVAYIAVVSYQVLVKDFTTEAANANTDMNVAVNGVQFSWSYTYDEGFTVNNDMVVPAGKMVHMTFDSDNVIHSWWVPA
;
A
#
# COMPACT_ATOMS: atom_id res chain seq x y z
N MET A 1 27.62 1.89 -28.92
CA MET A 1 26.14 1.89 -28.94
C MET A 1 25.52 2.16 -30.33
N THR A 2 26.23 1.90 -31.42
CA THR A 2 25.85 2.29 -32.78
C THR A 2 25.07 1.26 -33.58
N GLY A 3 24.73 0.12 -33.02
CA GLY A 3 24.01 -0.97 -33.71
C GLY A 3 22.55 -1.14 -33.37
N LEU A 4 21.96 -0.39 -32.46
CA LEU A 4 20.55 -0.55 -32.09
C LEU A 4 19.63 0.20 -33.07
N PRO A 5 18.51 -0.41 -33.51
CA PRO A 5 17.53 0.26 -34.37
C PRO A 5 16.95 1.51 -33.66
N ARG A 6 16.67 2.57 -34.45
CA ARG A 6 16.21 3.87 -33.95
C ARG A 6 15.07 3.78 -32.93
N ARG A 7 14.11 2.86 -33.16
CA ARG A 7 12.95 2.64 -32.26
C ARG A 7 13.38 2.09 -30.90
N LEU A 8 14.37 1.20 -30.85
CA LEU A 8 14.85 0.64 -29.58
C LEU A 8 15.64 1.68 -28.79
N ARG A 9 16.37 2.58 -29.49
CA ARG A 9 17.03 3.74 -28.85
C ARG A 9 16.03 4.70 -28.22
N VAL A 10 14.88 4.95 -28.90
CA VAL A 10 13.81 5.80 -28.35
C VAL A 10 13.17 5.15 -27.12
N VAL A 11 12.84 3.86 -27.17
CA VAL A 11 12.28 3.15 -26.01
C VAL A 11 13.26 3.14 -24.83
N LEU A 12 14.52 2.84 -25.07
CA LEU A 12 15.57 2.91 -24.04
C LEU A 12 15.73 4.32 -23.48
N ALA A 13 15.71 5.34 -24.34
CA ALA A 13 15.78 6.74 -23.90
C ALA A 13 14.58 7.15 -23.05
N VAL A 14 13.37 6.70 -23.40
CA VAL A 14 12.14 6.92 -22.58
C VAL A 14 12.23 6.20 -21.25
N ILE A 15 12.67 4.94 -21.21
CA ILE A 15 12.87 4.20 -19.97
C ILE A 15 13.93 4.87 -19.09
N ILE A 16 15.06 5.27 -19.65
CA ILE A 16 16.12 5.97 -18.93
C ILE A 16 15.64 7.33 -18.43
N ALA A 17 14.89 8.08 -19.24
CA ALA A 17 14.31 9.35 -18.83
C ALA A 17 13.27 9.19 -17.72
N ALA A 18 12.38 8.19 -17.81
CA ALA A 18 11.42 7.87 -16.76
C ALA A 18 12.13 7.44 -15.47
N SER A 19 13.16 6.60 -15.56
CA SER A 19 13.99 6.20 -14.42
C SER A 19 14.74 7.39 -13.81
N ALA A 20 15.26 8.30 -14.64
CA ALA A 20 15.93 9.52 -14.19
C ALA A 20 14.97 10.49 -13.51
N VAL A 21 13.72 10.60 -13.98
CA VAL A 21 12.66 11.38 -13.31
C VAL A 21 12.29 10.77 -11.96
N LEU A 22 12.17 9.45 -11.88
CA LEU A 22 11.94 8.73 -10.61
C LEU A 22 13.11 8.93 -9.63
N ILE A 23 14.34 8.89 -10.10
CA ILE A 23 15.54 9.14 -9.28
C ILE A 23 15.66 10.62 -8.90
N ALA A 24 15.33 11.55 -9.79
CA ALA A 24 15.35 12.99 -9.51
C ALA A 24 14.20 13.43 -8.58
N ALA A 25 13.11 12.67 -8.50
CA ALA A 25 12.08 12.83 -7.48
C ALA A 25 12.54 12.37 -6.07
N SER A 26 13.73 11.76 -5.98
CA SER A 26 14.28 11.24 -4.73
C SER A 26 14.64 12.27 -3.64
N PRO A 27 14.84 13.61 -3.87
CA PRO A 27 14.92 14.55 -2.75
C PRO A 27 13.60 14.71 -1.97
N ALA A 28 12.45 14.52 -2.64
CA ALA A 28 11.17 14.39 -1.95
C ALA A 28 11.07 13.06 -1.17
N LEU A 29 11.83 12.04 -1.60
CA LEU A 29 11.96 10.74 -0.95
C LEU A 29 12.98 10.77 0.19
N ALA A 30 13.99 11.66 0.17
CA ALA A 30 15.04 11.76 1.18
C ALA A 30 14.56 12.39 2.50
N ASN A 31 13.43 13.10 2.50
CA ASN A 31 12.83 13.70 3.69
C ASN A 31 11.84 12.77 4.41
N GLY A 32 12.07 11.46 4.40
CA GLY A 32 11.30 10.51 5.20
C GLY A 32 10.16 9.81 4.47
N LEU A 33 10.09 9.88 3.14
CA LEU A 33 9.35 8.89 2.38
C LEU A 33 10.16 7.58 2.37
N SER A 34 10.11 6.85 3.46
CA SER A 34 10.35 5.42 3.32
C SER A 34 9.26 4.92 2.38
N LEU A 35 9.61 4.23 1.30
CA LEU A 35 8.67 3.46 0.47
C LEU A 35 7.95 2.38 1.31
N ILE A 36 8.26 2.32 2.55
CA ILE A 36 7.82 1.46 3.61
C ILE A 36 7.29 2.40 4.70
N PHE A 37 6.24 2.03 5.41
CA PHE A 37 5.73 2.78 6.57
C PHE A 37 6.87 3.12 7.54
N PRO A 38 6.76 4.23 8.28
CA PRO A 38 7.68 4.53 9.38
C PRO A 38 7.80 3.36 10.34
N ASP A 39 8.91 3.28 11.06
CA ASP A 39 9.11 2.23 12.06
C ASP A 39 8.02 2.29 13.12
N PRO A 40 7.30 1.19 13.37
CA PRO A 40 6.17 1.19 14.28
C PRO A 40 6.65 1.32 15.72
N VAL A 41 6.01 2.20 16.49
CA VAL A 41 6.32 2.45 17.92
C VAL A 41 5.31 1.81 18.86
N SER A 42 4.29 1.13 18.34
CA SER A 42 3.27 0.45 19.14
C SER A 42 3.08 -1.02 18.71
N PRO A 43 2.56 -1.90 19.59
CA PRO A 43 2.23 -3.28 19.21
C PRO A 43 1.23 -3.38 18.06
N ASN A 44 0.24 -2.49 18.02
CA ASN A 44 -0.74 -2.41 16.93
C ASN A 44 -0.08 -1.96 15.63
N GLY A 45 0.76 -0.92 15.69
CA GLY A 45 1.57 -0.47 14.56
C GLY A 45 2.43 -1.59 13.99
N GLN A 46 3.06 -2.41 14.85
CA GLN A 46 3.87 -3.54 14.40
C GLN A 46 3.04 -4.62 13.67
N ARG A 47 1.81 -4.90 14.11
CA ARG A 47 0.91 -5.86 13.43
C ARG A 47 0.48 -5.34 12.06
N ILE A 48 0.11 -4.06 11.99
CA ILE A 48 -0.25 -3.40 10.72
C ILE A 48 0.94 -3.38 9.76
N TYR A 49 2.13 -3.05 10.27
CA TYR A 49 3.37 -3.07 9.47
C TYR A 49 3.68 -4.46 8.89
N ASN A 50 3.58 -5.50 9.72
CA ASN A 50 3.79 -6.87 9.27
C ASN A 50 2.76 -7.30 8.22
N LEU A 51 1.49 -6.91 8.39
CA LEU A 51 0.44 -7.14 7.40
C LEU A 51 0.73 -6.42 6.08
N TYR A 52 1.18 -5.17 6.16
CA TYR A 52 1.60 -4.40 4.99
C TYR A 52 2.73 -5.10 4.23
N LEU A 53 3.78 -5.56 4.91
CA LEU A 53 4.87 -6.29 4.28
C LEU A 53 4.42 -7.61 3.64
N LEU A 54 3.54 -8.34 4.33
CA LEU A 54 2.95 -9.60 3.83
C LEU A 54 2.19 -9.39 2.52
N ILE A 55 1.53 -8.25 2.34
CA ILE A 55 0.82 -7.90 1.10
C ILE A 55 1.80 -7.35 0.04
N THR A 56 2.73 -6.50 0.46
CA THR A 56 3.62 -5.77 -0.44
C THR A 56 4.63 -6.67 -1.15
N TYR A 57 5.26 -7.61 -0.45
CA TYR A 57 6.25 -8.48 -1.08
C TYR A 57 5.67 -9.36 -2.20
N PRO A 58 4.56 -10.10 -2.00
CA PRO A 58 3.92 -10.82 -3.10
C PRO A 58 3.47 -9.89 -4.23
N ALA A 59 2.95 -8.70 -3.91
CA ALA A 59 2.52 -7.73 -4.93
C ALA A 59 3.70 -7.28 -5.81
N ILE A 60 4.87 -7.00 -5.23
CA ILE A 60 6.09 -6.66 -5.99
C ILE A 60 6.52 -7.83 -6.89
N VAL A 61 6.50 -9.07 -6.39
CA VAL A 61 6.88 -10.25 -7.18
C VAL A 61 5.93 -10.44 -8.37
N ILE A 62 4.62 -10.33 -8.14
CA ILE A 62 3.61 -10.44 -9.20
C ILE A 62 3.79 -9.31 -10.21
N PHE A 63 3.91 -8.07 -9.75
CA PHE A 63 4.13 -6.91 -10.60
C PHE A 63 5.36 -7.09 -11.49
N ALA A 64 6.51 -7.42 -10.90
CA ALA A 64 7.74 -7.64 -11.65
C ALA A 64 7.59 -8.79 -12.67
N GLY A 65 6.93 -9.89 -12.30
CA GLY A 65 6.67 -11.00 -13.19
C GLY A 65 5.81 -10.62 -14.39
N VAL A 66 4.75 -9.86 -14.17
CA VAL A 66 3.87 -9.36 -15.24
C VAL A 66 4.61 -8.39 -16.14
N GLU A 67 5.30 -7.38 -15.58
CA GLU A 67 6.04 -6.39 -16.36
C GLU A 67 7.14 -7.02 -17.21
N LEU A 68 7.94 -7.90 -16.64
CA LEU A 68 8.99 -8.61 -17.37
C LEU A 68 8.42 -9.48 -18.50
N THR A 69 7.27 -10.14 -18.25
CA THR A 69 6.58 -10.92 -19.28
C THR A 69 6.07 -10.03 -20.41
N LEU A 70 5.48 -8.90 -20.09
CA LEU A 70 4.99 -7.94 -21.09
C LEU A 70 6.15 -7.38 -21.93
N ILE A 71 7.24 -6.98 -21.28
CA ILE A 71 8.45 -6.51 -21.96
C ILE A 71 9.00 -7.60 -22.88
N TYR A 72 9.10 -8.83 -22.40
CA TYR A 72 9.54 -9.98 -23.21
C TYR A 72 8.65 -10.18 -24.45
N ILE A 73 7.32 -10.18 -24.29
CA ILE A 73 6.36 -10.35 -25.37
C ILE A 73 6.53 -9.24 -26.42
N ILE A 74 6.58 -7.97 -25.99
CA ILE A 74 6.73 -6.83 -26.87
C ILE A 74 8.06 -6.90 -27.65
N LEU A 75 9.13 -7.28 -27.02
CA LEU A 75 10.44 -7.36 -27.69
C LEU A 75 10.54 -8.57 -28.61
N ARG A 76 10.03 -9.72 -28.20
CA ARG A 76 10.19 -11.01 -28.89
C ARG A 76 9.22 -11.19 -30.03
N PHE A 77 7.95 -10.78 -29.86
CA PHE A 77 6.84 -11.06 -30.80
C PHE A 77 6.41 -9.83 -31.62
N ARG A 78 7.18 -8.74 -31.58
CA ARG A 78 6.88 -7.55 -32.39
C ARG A 78 6.85 -7.92 -33.88
N ARG A 79 5.88 -7.37 -34.61
CA ARG A 79 5.78 -7.53 -36.06
C ARG A 79 7.01 -6.92 -36.76
N ARG A 80 7.71 -7.72 -37.55
CA ARG A 80 8.92 -7.31 -38.28
C ARG A 80 8.66 -7.03 -39.76
N HIS A 81 7.65 -7.67 -40.36
CA HIS A 81 7.27 -7.53 -41.77
C HIS A 81 5.78 -7.32 -41.91
N PRO A 82 5.31 -6.54 -42.96
CA PRO A 82 3.90 -6.31 -43.22
C PRO A 82 3.11 -7.60 -43.49
N ALA A 83 3.74 -8.59 -44.14
CA ALA A 83 3.13 -9.88 -44.46
C ALA A 83 3.09 -10.89 -43.31
N GLN A 84 3.65 -10.55 -42.14
CA GLN A 84 3.66 -11.45 -40.98
C GLN A 84 2.25 -11.59 -40.42
N VAL A 85 1.68 -12.78 -40.46
CA VAL A 85 0.40 -13.13 -39.86
C VAL A 85 0.64 -13.63 -38.43
N GLY A 86 -0.20 -13.25 -37.49
CA GLY A 86 -0.17 -13.73 -36.11
C GLY A 86 -0.59 -15.21 -36.01
N ALA A 87 -0.22 -15.86 -34.91
CA ALA A 87 -0.69 -17.20 -34.61
C ALA A 87 -2.24 -17.21 -34.41
N SER A 88 -2.91 -18.23 -34.89
CA SER A 88 -4.37 -18.35 -34.89
C SER A 88 -4.95 -19.22 -33.77
N TRP A 89 -4.21 -19.39 -32.68
CA TRP A 89 -4.68 -20.20 -31.55
C TRP A 89 -5.50 -19.37 -30.55
N HIS A 90 -6.50 -20.02 -29.97
CA HIS A 90 -7.58 -19.35 -29.23
C HIS A 90 -7.70 -19.92 -27.81
N GLY A 91 -6.99 -19.36 -26.84
CA GLY A 91 -7.18 -19.72 -25.45
C GLY A 91 -6.48 -21.03 -25.02
N ASN A 92 -6.39 -21.20 -23.70
CA ASN A 92 -5.92 -22.42 -23.05
C ASN A 92 -6.62 -22.52 -21.68
N THR A 93 -7.62 -23.39 -21.59
CA THR A 93 -8.46 -23.54 -20.40
C THR A 93 -7.66 -23.86 -19.14
N THR A 94 -6.57 -24.61 -19.24
CA THR A 94 -5.72 -24.90 -18.09
C THR A 94 -5.04 -23.63 -17.57
N LEU A 95 -4.50 -22.78 -18.45
CA LEU A 95 -3.91 -21.50 -18.05
C LEU A 95 -4.98 -20.57 -17.46
N GLU A 96 -6.18 -20.55 -18.05
CA GLU A 96 -7.30 -19.73 -17.56
C GLU A 96 -7.68 -20.11 -16.12
N ILE A 97 -7.79 -21.40 -15.83
CA ILE A 97 -8.04 -21.89 -14.47
C ILE A 97 -6.90 -21.49 -13.52
N VAL A 98 -5.66 -21.68 -13.93
CA VAL A 98 -4.49 -21.38 -13.09
C VAL A 98 -4.43 -19.90 -12.72
N TRP A 99 -4.56 -19.00 -13.70
CA TRP A 99 -4.49 -17.57 -13.41
C TRP A 99 -5.73 -17.01 -12.72
N THR A 100 -6.84 -17.75 -12.66
CA THR A 100 -8.01 -17.41 -11.86
C THR A 100 -7.87 -17.91 -10.42
N VAL A 101 -7.48 -19.18 -10.25
CA VAL A 101 -7.43 -19.82 -8.93
C VAL A 101 -6.32 -19.23 -8.06
N ILE A 102 -5.14 -18.98 -8.62
CA ILE A 102 -4.01 -18.45 -7.84
C ILE A 102 -4.35 -17.08 -7.19
N PRO A 103 -4.83 -16.06 -7.92
CA PRO A 103 -5.24 -14.80 -7.30
C PRO A 103 -6.37 -14.96 -6.27
N VAL A 104 -7.34 -15.83 -6.52
CA VAL A 104 -8.42 -16.10 -5.55
C VAL A 104 -7.86 -16.63 -4.23
N LEU A 105 -6.93 -17.58 -4.28
CA LEU A 105 -6.28 -18.11 -3.07
C LEU A 105 -5.45 -17.06 -2.34
N ILE A 106 -4.72 -16.22 -3.07
CA ILE A 106 -3.95 -15.11 -2.49
C ILE A 106 -4.88 -14.12 -1.77
N VAL A 107 -5.96 -13.69 -2.42
CA VAL A 107 -6.93 -12.75 -1.83
C VAL A 107 -7.63 -13.38 -0.62
N ALA A 108 -8.03 -14.64 -0.69
CA ALA A 108 -8.62 -15.35 0.44
C ALA A 108 -7.66 -15.42 1.64
N TYR A 109 -6.40 -15.73 1.40
CA TYR A 109 -5.37 -15.73 2.44
C TYR A 109 -5.18 -14.34 3.08
N ILE A 110 -5.04 -13.30 2.26
CA ILE A 110 -4.92 -11.91 2.73
C ILE A 110 -6.16 -11.53 3.58
N ALA A 111 -7.37 -11.87 3.12
CA ALA A 111 -8.60 -11.57 3.84
C ALA A 111 -8.63 -12.21 5.24
N VAL A 112 -8.21 -13.48 5.35
CA VAL A 112 -8.13 -14.18 6.65
C VAL A 112 -7.13 -13.51 7.58
N VAL A 113 -5.92 -13.22 7.10
CA VAL A 113 -4.88 -12.59 7.92
C VAL A 113 -5.28 -11.17 8.33
N SER A 114 -5.85 -10.38 7.41
CA SER A 114 -6.35 -9.04 7.70
C SER A 114 -7.45 -9.05 8.77
N TYR A 115 -8.38 -10.01 8.68
CA TYR A 115 -9.41 -10.19 9.68
C TYR A 115 -8.84 -10.53 11.07
N GLN A 116 -7.82 -11.39 11.12
CA GLN A 116 -7.16 -11.73 12.40
C GLN A 116 -6.48 -10.52 13.04
N VAL A 117 -5.81 -9.65 12.24
CA VAL A 117 -5.22 -8.41 12.73
C VAL A 117 -6.31 -7.46 13.23
N LEU A 118 -7.37 -7.27 12.43
CA LEU A 118 -8.50 -6.42 12.79
C LEU A 118 -9.13 -6.83 14.13
N VAL A 119 -9.42 -8.13 14.31
CA VAL A 119 -10.03 -8.64 15.55
C VAL A 119 -9.11 -8.41 16.76
N LYS A 120 -7.80 -8.62 16.63
CA LYS A 120 -6.86 -8.39 17.74
C LYS A 120 -6.78 -6.91 18.11
N ASP A 121 -6.72 -6.01 17.13
CA ASP A 121 -6.52 -4.58 17.39
C ASP A 121 -7.79 -3.89 17.92
N PHE A 122 -8.98 -4.29 17.42
CA PHE A 122 -10.22 -3.55 17.72
C PHE A 122 -11.16 -4.23 18.70
N THR A 123 -11.02 -5.54 18.96
CA THR A 123 -11.97 -6.25 19.83
C THR A 123 -11.33 -6.82 21.07
N THR A 124 -10.12 -7.36 20.98
CA THR A 124 -9.53 -8.12 22.10
C THR A 124 -8.71 -7.24 23.03
N GLU A 125 -7.92 -6.34 22.52
CA GLU A 125 -7.07 -5.48 23.33
C GLU A 125 -7.84 -4.27 23.88
N ALA A 126 -8.70 -3.65 23.07
CA ALA A 126 -9.55 -2.54 23.51
C ALA A 126 -10.54 -2.95 24.61
N ALA A 127 -11.10 -4.18 24.53
CA ALA A 127 -12.07 -4.67 25.53
C ALA A 127 -11.44 -5.11 26.86
N ASN A 128 -10.14 -5.46 26.87
CA ASN A 128 -9.44 -6.01 28.03
C ASN A 128 -8.40 -5.05 28.62
N ALA A 129 -8.17 -3.91 28.00
CA ALA A 129 -7.17 -2.95 28.47
C ALA A 129 -7.71 -2.14 29.66
N ASN A 130 -6.95 -2.10 30.77
CA ASN A 130 -7.12 -1.03 31.73
C ASN A 130 -6.76 0.29 31.04
N THR A 131 -7.78 1.05 30.72
CA THR A 131 -7.62 2.35 30.03
C THR A 131 -7.11 3.37 31.05
N ASP A 132 -5.97 3.97 30.74
CA ASP A 132 -5.38 5.03 31.58
C ASP A 132 -6.02 6.40 31.28
N MET A 133 -6.56 6.60 30.06
CA MET A 133 -7.12 7.86 29.60
C MET A 133 -8.12 7.63 28.47
N ASN A 134 -9.21 8.39 28.45
CA ASN A 134 -10.12 8.45 27.30
C ASN A 134 -10.00 9.78 26.57
N VAL A 135 -10.05 9.75 25.25
CA VAL A 135 -10.04 10.94 24.39
C VAL A 135 -11.13 10.81 23.34
N ALA A 136 -12.08 11.75 23.35
CA ALA A 136 -13.05 11.86 22.28
C ALA A 136 -12.45 12.69 21.14
N VAL A 137 -12.41 12.10 19.95
CA VAL A 137 -11.81 12.68 18.75
C VAL A 137 -12.95 13.04 17.78
N ASN A 138 -13.11 14.32 17.46
CA ASN A 138 -14.09 14.77 16.49
C ASN A 138 -13.42 15.39 15.27
N GLY A 139 -13.76 14.88 14.08
CA GLY A 139 -13.28 15.37 12.80
C GLY A 139 -14.29 16.33 12.19
N VAL A 140 -13.81 17.52 11.81
CA VAL A 140 -14.58 18.47 11.00
C VAL A 140 -13.73 18.94 9.82
N GLN A 141 -14.36 19.51 8.78
CA GLN A 141 -13.60 20.03 7.65
C GLN A 141 -12.52 20.99 8.13
N PHE A 142 -11.27 20.56 7.85
CA PHE A 142 -10.00 21.22 8.08
C PHE A 142 -9.50 21.27 9.54
N SER A 143 -10.13 20.53 10.50
CA SER A 143 -9.61 20.46 11.86
C SER A 143 -10.00 19.18 12.60
N TRP A 144 -9.19 18.83 13.60
CA TRP A 144 -9.48 17.79 14.57
C TRP A 144 -9.60 18.39 15.96
N SER A 145 -10.58 17.97 16.73
CA SER A 145 -10.70 18.33 18.14
C SER A 145 -10.55 17.09 19.03
N TYR A 146 -9.87 17.25 20.13
CA TYR A 146 -9.58 16.22 21.11
C TYR A 146 -10.11 16.66 22.46
N THR A 147 -11.15 15.99 22.96
CA THR A 147 -11.74 16.25 24.26
C THR A 147 -11.28 15.17 25.25
N TYR A 148 -10.67 15.58 26.33
CA TYR A 148 -10.11 14.73 27.39
C TYR A 148 -11.11 14.51 28.53
N ASP A 149 -10.90 13.47 29.35
CA ASP A 149 -11.73 13.12 30.49
C ASP A 149 -11.89 14.28 31.50
N GLU A 150 -10.89 15.16 31.62
CA GLU A 150 -10.92 16.34 32.47
C GLU A 150 -11.82 17.47 31.94
N GLY A 151 -12.42 17.28 30.77
CA GLY A 151 -13.39 18.19 30.17
C GLY A 151 -12.83 19.34 29.34
N PHE A 152 -11.53 19.41 29.12
CA PHE A 152 -10.93 20.40 28.21
C PHE A 152 -10.80 19.83 26.78
N THR A 153 -10.85 20.72 25.80
CA THR A 153 -10.71 20.38 24.38
C THR A 153 -9.53 21.12 23.75
N VAL A 154 -8.72 20.39 22.97
CA VAL A 154 -7.59 20.94 22.20
C VAL A 154 -7.84 20.72 20.71
N ASN A 155 -7.45 21.65 19.86
CA ASN A 155 -7.63 21.56 18.42
C ASN A 155 -6.30 21.27 17.72
N ASN A 156 -6.32 20.32 16.80
CA ASN A 156 -5.24 19.88 15.91
C ASN A 156 -4.00 19.25 16.58
N ASP A 157 -3.75 19.49 17.85
CA ASP A 157 -2.62 18.93 18.58
C ASP A 157 -3.12 18.00 19.68
N MET A 158 -2.91 16.69 19.53
CA MET A 158 -3.22 15.70 20.56
C MET A 158 -1.98 15.45 21.43
N VAL A 159 -2.11 15.62 22.73
CA VAL A 159 -1.04 15.35 23.70
C VAL A 159 -1.48 14.21 24.62
N VAL A 160 -0.73 13.11 24.60
CA VAL A 160 -1.01 11.94 25.44
C VAL A 160 0.26 11.47 26.14
N PRO A 161 0.16 10.88 27.33
CA PRO A 161 1.33 10.37 28.05
C PRO A 161 1.92 9.15 27.36
N ALA A 162 3.26 9.10 27.26
CA ALA A 162 3.95 7.95 26.71
C ALA A 162 3.80 6.70 27.60
N GLY A 163 3.71 5.54 26.98
CA GLY A 163 3.62 4.26 27.68
C GLY A 163 2.28 4.01 28.40
N LYS A 164 1.26 4.78 28.07
CA LYS A 164 -0.11 4.64 28.61
C LYS A 164 -1.07 4.12 27.57
N MET A 165 -2.11 3.44 28.04
CA MET A 165 -3.20 2.97 27.18
C MET A 165 -4.25 4.08 27.04
N VAL A 166 -4.41 4.60 25.83
CA VAL A 166 -5.39 5.63 25.50
C VAL A 166 -6.52 5.01 24.71
N HIS A 167 -7.74 5.14 25.22
CA HIS A 167 -8.96 4.75 24.51
C HIS A 167 -9.49 5.96 23.74
N MET A 168 -9.59 5.83 22.43
CA MET A 168 -10.08 6.91 21.56
C MET A 168 -11.44 6.57 20.96
N THR A 169 -12.38 7.49 21.08
CA THR A 169 -13.69 7.40 20.44
C THR A 169 -13.74 8.42 19.30
N PHE A 170 -14.06 7.97 18.10
CA PHE A 170 -14.05 8.82 16.90
C PHE A 170 -15.47 9.18 16.46
N ASP A 171 -15.68 10.43 16.16
CA ASP A 171 -16.91 10.96 15.57
C ASP A 171 -16.62 12.01 14.49
N SER A 172 -17.64 12.37 13.71
CA SER A 172 -17.52 13.33 12.62
C SER A 172 -18.83 14.06 12.39
N ASP A 173 -18.81 15.38 12.45
CA ASP A 173 -20.01 16.23 12.33
C ASP A 173 -20.47 16.47 10.90
N ASN A 174 -19.63 16.23 9.88
CA ASN A 174 -19.98 16.64 8.51
C ASN A 174 -19.73 15.57 7.45
N VAL A 175 -18.47 15.16 7.20
CA VAL A 175 -18.07 14.18 6.19
C VAL A 175 -17.15 13.14 6.80
N ILE A 176 -17.02 11.99 6.17
CA ILE A 176 -16.09 10.95 6.62
C ILE A 176 -14.67 11.48 6.60
N HIS A 177 -13.97 11.36 7.72
CA HIS A 177 -12.55 11.67 7.89
C HIS A 177 -11.75 10.42 8.20
N SER A 178 -10.47 10.42 7.83
CA SER A 178 -9.50 9.38 8.19
C SER A 178 -8.49 9.96 9.18
N TRP A 179 -8.52 9.46 10.40
CA TRP A 179 -7.53 9.80 11.41
C TRP A 179 -6.38 8.79 11.35
N TRP A 180 -5.15 9.28 11.31
CA TRP A 180 -3.97 8.43 11.19
C TRP A 180 -2.76 9.03 11.90
N VAL A 181 -2.03 8.18 12.64
CA VAL A 181 -0.73 8.49 13.23
C VAL A 181 0.33 7.71 12.47
N PRO A 182 1.32 8.39 11.86
CA PRO A 182 2.29 7.74 10.98
C PRO A 182 3.27 6.76 11.64
N ALA A 183 3.39 6.76 12.97
CA ALA A 183 4.40 5.98 13.71
C ALA A 183 3.79 5.10 14.80
#